data_b23b6c6539462b8e5d707f4d958e9ed5
#
_entry.id   b23b6c6539462b8e5d707f4d958e9ed5
#
_cell.length_a   1.000
_cell.length_b   1.000
_cell.length_c   1.000
_cell.angle_alpha   90.00
_cell.angle_beta   90.00
_cell.angle_gamma   90.00
#
_symmetry.space_group_name_H-M   'P 1'
#
loop_
_entity.id
_entity.type
_entity.pdbx_description
1 polymer ?
#
loop_
_entity_poly.entity_id
_entity_poly.type
_entity_poly.pdbx_seq_one_letter_code
_entity_poly.pdbx_strand_id
1 'polypeptide(L)'
;MKTSGITAALPAQDLDRAKAFYVEKVGLQALESDFLKARDGQVGLMVGEGVSQLFVYPAGVRSSGDFTQAVIRVIDVRAAVEEMRGRGVQFEEYDTPETRTENGVARMPGGGEAAWFRDSEGNLVGVVPA
;
A
#
# COMPACT_ATOMS: atom_id res chain seq x y z
N MET A 1 -3.54 -15.35 -24.56
CA MET A 1 -4.26 -14.71 -23.45
C MET A 1 -4.39 -13.23 -23.72
N LYS A 2 -5.59 -12.70 -23.58
CA LYS A 2 -5.79 -11.25 -23.60
C LYS A 2 -5.99 -10.77 -22.17
N THR A 3 -5.21 -9.79 -21.74
CA THR A 3 -5.33 -9.22 -20.41
C THR A 3 -5.80 -7.76 -20.50
N SER A 4 -6.65 -7.35 -19.56
CA SER A 4 -7.04 -5.96 -19.39
C SER A 4 -6.18 -5.25 -18.33
N GLY A 5 -5.31 -5.97 -17.66
CA GLY A 5 -4.41 -5.39 -16.67
C GLY A 5 -4.05 -6.38 -15.56
N ILE A 6 -3.20 -5.92 -14.67
CA ILE A 6 -2.78 -6.65 -13.49
C ILE A 6 -3.01 -5.75 -12.28
N THR A 7 -3.63 -6.27 -11.25
CA THR A 7 -3.90 -5.53 -10.03
C THR A 7 -3.37 -6.31 -8.84
N ALA A 8 -2.60 -5.65 -7.98
CA ALA A 8 -2.18 -6.24 -6.71
C ALA A 8 -3.38 -6.40 -5.78
N ALA A 9 -3.40 -7.49 -5.02
CA ALA A 9 -4.48 -7.80 -4.10
C ALA A 9 -3.93 -7.99 -2.70
N LEU A 10 -4.54 -7.31 -1.74
CA LEU A 10 -4.13 -7.35 -0.33
C LEU A 10 -5.28 -7.86 0.53
N PRO A 11 -5.02 -8.78 1.47
CA PRO A 11 -6.04 -9.26 2.39
C PRO A 11 -6.37 -8.23 3.47
N ALA A 12 -7.62 -8.24 3.92
CA ALA A 12 -8.06 -7.43 5.04
C ALA A 12 -9.07 -8.22 5.90
N GLN A 13 -8.85 -8.22 7.21
CA GLN A 13 -9.86 -8.76 8.12
C GLN A 13 -11.05 -7.82 8.28
N ASP A 14 -10.80 -6.52 8.14
CA ASP A 14 -11.81 -5.48 8.30
C ASP A 14 -11.68 -4.47 7.15
N LEU A 15 -12.59 -4.56 6.18
CA LEU A 15 -12.58 -3.70 5.01
C LEU A 15 -12.84 -2.22 5.34
N ASP A 16 -13.68 -1.94 6.34
CA ASP A 16 -13.93 -0.55 6.74
C ASP A 16 -12.70 0.06 7.37
N ARG A 17 -11.98 -0.70 8.18
CA ARG A 17 -10.72 -0.26 8.77
C ARG A 17 -9.65 -0.06 7.70
N ALA A 18 -9.55 -0.96 6.74
CA ALA A 18 -8.62 -0.82 5.62
C ALA A 18 -8.94 0.42 4.78
N LYS A 19 -10.22 0.67 4.50
CA LYS A 19 -10.66 1.85 3.76
C LYS A 19 -10.26 3.14 4.50
N ALA A 20 -10.54 3.20 5.80
CA ALA A 20 -10.17 4.37 6.60
C ALA A 20 -8.65 4.60 6.56
N PHE A 21 -7.87 3.55 6.68
CA PHE A 21 -6.41 3.65 6.62
C PHE A 21 -5.93 4.21 5.28
N TYR A 22 -6.34 3.61 4.17
CA TYR A 22 -5.86 4.03 2.86
C TYR A 22 -6.37 5.39 2.43
N VAL A 23 -7.61 5.73 2.78
CA VAL A 23 -8.18 7.02 2.40
C VAL A 23 -7.71 8.14 3.32
N GLU A 24 -7.77 7.95 4.63
CA GLU A 24 -7.51 9.01 5.60
C GLU A 24 -6.02 9.19 5.93
N LYS A 25 -5.26 8.09 5.99
CA LYS A 25 -3.86 8.13 6.38
C LYS A 25 -2.90 8.11 5.19
N VAL A 26 -3.12 7.22 4.24
CA VAL A 26 -2.27 7.15 3.05
C VAL A 26 -2.62 8.26 2.06
N GLY A 27 -3.88 8.62 1.94
CA GLY A 27 -4.33 9.70 1.06
C GLY A 27 -4.78 9.22 -0.32
N LEU A 28 -5.08 7.93 -0.46
CA LEU A 28 -5.64 7.39 -1.69
C LEU A 28 -7.16 7.59 -1.72
N GLN A 29 -7.76 7.37 -2.87
CA GLN A 29 -9.21 7.45 -3.04
C GLN A 29 -9.81 6.05 -3.07
N ALA A 30 -11.00 5.90 -2.48
CA ALA A 30 -11.82 4.73 -2.71
C ALA A 30 -12.43 4.85 -4.11
N LEU A 31 -12.26 3.83 -4.92
CA LEU A 31 -12.65 3.86 -6.33
C LEU A 31 -13.76 2.86 -6.59
N GLU A 32 -14.70 3.25 -7.45
CA GLU A 32 -15.62 2.30 -8.05
C GLU A 32 -14.90 1.58 -9.20
N SER A 33 -15.20 0.29 -9.36
CA SER A 33 -14.53 -0.52 -10.35
C SER A 33 -15.49 -1.54 -10.92
N ASP A 34 -15.46 -1.72 -12.24
CA ASP A 34 -16.21 -2.77 -12.89
C ASP A 34 -15.77 -4.16 -12.41
N PHE A 35 -14.53 -4.29 -11.98
CA PHE A 35 -14.01 -5.49 -11.34
C PHE A 35 -14.83 -5.87 -10.09
N LEU A 36 -15.20 -4.89 -9.26
CA LEU A 36 -16.03 -5.12 -8.09
C LEU A 36 -17.47 -5.39 -8.46
N LYS A 37 -18.01 -4.67 -9.46
CA LYS A 37 -19.40 -4.79 -9.89
C LYS A 37 -19.67 -6.14 -10.55
N ALA A 38 -18.68 -6.72 -11.20
CA ALA A 38 -18.83 -7.99 -11.91
C ALA A 38 -18.98 -9.20 -10.98
N ARG A 39 -18.89 -8.99 -9.68
CA ARG A 39 -18.90 -10.07 -8.68
C ARG A 39 -20.11 -9.94 -7.78
N ASP A 40 -21.18 -10.60 -8.14
CA ASP A 40 -22.45 -10.59 -7.41
C ASP A 40 -22.27 -10.74 -5.92
N GLY A 41 -22.59 -9.69 -5.17
CA GLY A 41 -22.53 -9.70 -3.71
C GLY A 41 -21.15 -9.85 -3.11
N GLN A 42 -20.09 -9.88 -3.90
CA GLN A 42 -18.74 -9.97 -3.36
C GLN A 42 -18.30 -8.61 -2.85
N VAL A 43 -17.93 -8.62 -1.59
CA VAL A 43 -17.43 -7.43 -0.91
C VAL A 43 -15.93 -7.29 -1.17
N GLY A 44 -15.51 -6.12 -1.53
CA GLY A 44 -14.12 -5.77 -1.75
C GLY A 44 -13.96 -4.27 -1.77
N LEU A 45 -12.73 -3.81 -1.80
CA LEU A 45 -12.39 -2.40 -1.81
C LEU A 45 -11.34 -2.16 -2.88
N MET A 46 -11.58 -1.15 -3.71
CA MET A 46 -10.57 -0.66 -4.64
C MET A 46 -10.11 0.71 -4.15
N VAL A 47 -8.81 0.86 -3.95
CA VAL A 47 -8.22 2.15 -3.57
C VAL A 47 -7.12 2.52 -4.54
N GLY A 48 -6.93 3.80 -4.78
CA GLY A 48 -5.87 4.25 -5.66
C GLY A 48 -6.05 5.68 -6.13
N GLU A 49 -5.49 5.95 -7.28
CA GLU A 49 -5.59 7.25 -7.95
C GLU A 49 -5.57 7.02 -9.46
N GLY A 50 -6.60 7.49 -10.15
CA GLY A 50 -6.73 7.27 -11.58
C GLY A 50 -6.79 5.80 -11.94
N VAL A 51 -5.87 5.35 -12.79
CA VAL A 51 -5.77 3.95 -13.24
C VAL A 51 -4.89 3.08 -12.32
N SER A 52 -4.23 3.70 -11.36
CA SER A 52 -3.37 2.99 -10.39
C SER A 52 -4.21 2.53 -9.22
N GLN A 53 -4.37 1.22 -9.06
CA GLN A 53 -5.34 0.66 -8.13
C GLN A 53 -4.76 -0.51 -7.35
N LEU A 54 -5.20 -0.61 -6.09
CA LEU A 54 -5.01 -1.78 -5.24
C LEU A 54 -6.38 -2.38 -4.94
N PHE A 55 -6.48 -3.69 -5.06
CA PHE A 55 -7.67 -4.43 -4.64
C PHE A 55 -7.46 -4.95 -3.23
N VAL A 56 -8.37 -4.64 -2.33
CA VAL A 56 -8.38 -5.15 -0.96
C VAL A 56 -9.55 -6.09 -0.81
N TYR A 57 -9.27 -7.34 -0.44
CA TYR A 57 -10.29 -8.37 -0.38
C TYR A 57 -10.48 -8.89 1.06
N PRO A 58 -11.68 -9.36 1.41
CA PRO A 58 -11.93 -9.87 2.75
C PRO A 58 -11.19 -11.19 2.98
N ALA A 59 -10.53 -11.28 4.14
CA ALA A 59 -9.80 -12.47 4.55
C ALA A 59 -10.06 -12.76 6.03
N GLY A 60 -10.04 -14.04 6.38
CA GLY A 60 -10.29 -14.47 7.76
C GLY A 60 -9.08 -14.32 8.68
N VAL A 61 -7.90 -14.07 8.13
CA VAL A 61 -6.65 -13.97 8.89
C VAL A 61 -5.92 -12.68 8.57
N ARG A 62 -5.16 -12.21 9.55
CA ARG A 62 -4.32 -11.02 9.40
C ARG A 62 -3.10 -11.35 8.54
N SER A 63 -2.71 -10.44 7.68
CA SER A 63 -1.46 -10.56 6.94
C SER A 63 -0.27 -10.53 7.90
N SER A 64 0.67 -11.45 7.72
CA SER A 64 1.87 -11.56 8.53
C SER A 64 3.14 -11.67 7.68
N GLY A 65 3.04 -11.37 6.39
CA GLY A 65 4.17 -11.46 5.47
C GLY A 65 5.27 -10.45 5.79
N ASP A 66 6.52 -10.88 5.63
CA ASP A 66 7.70 -10.04 5.83
C ASP A 66 8.23 -9.49 4.51
N PHE A 67 7.53 -9.76 3.43
CA PHE A 67 7.88 -9.29 2.10
C PHE A 67 6.97 -8.14 1.69
N THR A 68 7.53 -7.21 0.90
CA THR A 68 6.75 -6.14 0.31
C THR A 68 5.68 -6.74 -0.61
N GLN A 69 4.43 -6.42 -0.33
CA GLN A 69 3.27 -6.97 -1.03
C GLN A 69 2.77 -6.04 -2.14
N ALA A 70 3.01 -4.76 -2.00
CA ALA A 70 2.68 -3.74 -2.99
C ALA A 70 3.59 -2.55 -2.81
N VAL A 71 3.75 -1.74 -3.85
CA VAL A 71 4.47 -0.48 -3.77
C VAL A 71 3.60 0.66 -4.28
N ILE A 72 3.72 1.80 -3.62
CA ILE A 72 3.15 3.07 -4.07
C ILE A 72 4.30 3.88 -4.67
N ARG A 73 4.17 4.25 -5.93
CA ARG A 73 5.18 5.04 -6.61
C ARG A 73 4.84 6.52 -6.45
N VAL A 74 5.82 7.29 -6.01
CA VAL A 74 5.65 8.72 -5.72
C VAL A 74 6.75 9.54 -6.39
N ILE A 75 6.50 10.80 -6.59
CA ILE A 75 7.49 11.71 -7.18
C ILE A 75 8.64 11.97 -6.22
N ASP A 76 8.33 12.15 -4.93
CA ASP A 76 9.31 12.46 -3.89
C ASP A 76 9.01 11.60 -2.65
N VAL A 77 9.88 10.62 -2.38
CA VAL A 77 9.68 9.67 -1.28
C VAL A 77 9.67 10.39 0.06
N ARG A 78 10.60 11.30 0.31
CA ARG A 78 10.67 12.01 1.60
C ARG A 78 9.43 12.87 1.84
N ALA A 79 8.98 13.58 0.83
CA ALA A 79 7.77 14.39 0.93
C ALA A 79 6.53 13.52 1.21
N ALA A 80 6.41 12.39 0.52
CA ALA A 80 5.32 11.45 0.74
C ALA A 80 5.34 10.85 2.15
N VAL A 81 6.52 10.48 2.64
CA VAL A 81 6.69 9.95 4.01
C VAL A 81 6.27 11.00 5.05
N GLU A 82 6.72 12.23 4.90
CA GLU A 82 6.34 13.30 5.83
C GLU A 82 4.83 13.56 5.82
N GLU A 83 4.23 13.58 4.65
CA GLU A 83 2.78 13.78 4.50
C GLU A 83 2.00 12.65 5.16
N MET A 84 2.34 11.39 4.88
CA MET A 84 1.68 10.24 5.47
C MET A 84 1.92 10.16 6.98
N ARG A 85 3.14 10.46 7.44
CA ARG A 85 3.46 10.51 8.86
C ARG A 85 2.61 11.55 9.59
N GLY A 86 2.39 12.70 8.97
CA GLY A 86 1.50 13.75 9.50
C GLY A 86 0.06 13.29 9.67
N ARG A 87 -0.38 12.28 8.92
CA ARG A 87 -1.70 11.67 9.03
C ARG A 87 -1.70 10.41 9.92
N GLY A 88 -0.58 10.07 10.53
CA GLY A 88 -0.50 8.99 11.52
C GLY A 88 0.03 7.66 10.98
N VAL A 89 0.57 7.62 9.78
CA VAL A 89 1.26 6.42 9.29
C VAL A 89 2.60 6.28 10.01
N GLN A 90 2.87 5.08 10.52
CA GLN A 90 4.15 4.72 11.10
C GLN A 90 4.98 3.96 10.08
N PHE A 91 6.21 4.41 9.85
CA PHE A 91 7.12 3.76 8.91
C PHE A 91 8.01 2.78 9.64
N GLU A 92 8.29 1.66 8.98
CA GLU A 92 9.19 0.63 9.50
C GLU A 92 10.63 1.14 9.49
N GLU A 93 11.40 0.70 10.48
CA GLU A 93 12.82 0.96 10.56
C GLU A 93 13.59 -0.34 10.38
N TYR A 94 14.61 -0.32 9.52
CA TYR A 94 15.47 -1.47 9.26
C TYR A 94 16.92 -1.12 9.53
N ASP A 95 17.66 -2.07 10.09
CA ASP A 95 19.10 -1.96 10.26
C ASP A 95 19.72 -3.33 9.94
N THR A 96 19.76 -3.63 8.65
CA THR A 96 20.32 -4.86 8.11
C THR A 96 21.42 -4.53 7.10
N PRO A 97 22.29 -5.48 6.74
CA PRO A 97 23.29 -5.24 5.70
C PRO A 97 22.68 -4.79 4.36
N GLU A 98 21.49 -5.29 4.03
CA GLU A 98 20.80 -4.98 2.78
C GLU A 98 20.00 -3.69 2.83
N THR A 99 19.48 -3.33 4.01
CA THR A 99 18.55 -2.21 4.14
C THR A 99 18.78 -1.48 5.45
N ARG A 100 19.12 -0.22 5.37
CA ARG A 100 19.23 0.67 6.52
C ARG A 100 18.37 1.89 6.31
N THR A 101 17.44 2.11 7.25
CA THR A 101 16.58 3.29 7.23
C THR A 101 17.07 4.34 8.22
N GLU A 102 16.81 5.57 7.90
CA GLU A 102 16.98 6.71 8.79
C GLU A 102 15.72 7.55 8.69
N ASN A 103 15.01 7.69 9.80
CA ASN A 103 13.67 8.30 9.82
C ASN A 103 12.71 7.67 8.82
N GLY A 104 12.74 6.33 8.74
CA GLY A 104 11.87 5.54 7.87
C GLY A 104 12.29 5.48 6.41
N VAL A 105 13.38 6.14 6.02
CA VAL A 105 13.80 6.20 4.61
C VAL A 105 15.15 5.52 4.42
N ALA A 106 15.23 4.61 3.46
CA ALA A 106 16.45 3.94 3.06
C ALA A 106 16.94 4.45 1.70
N ARG A 107 18.25 4.52 1.55
CA ARG A 107 18.85 4.74 0.24
C ARG A 107 19.05 3.38 -0.43
N MET A 108 18.54 3.23 -1.63
CA MET A 108 18.61 1.97 -2.35
C MET A 108 19.86 1.86 -3.20
N PRO A 109 20.37 0.65 -3.45
CA PRO A 109 21.46 0.45 -4.43
C PRO A 109 21.07 1.04 -5.79
N GLY A 110 22.01 1.74 -6.41
CA GLY A 110 21.75 2.43 -7.67
C GLY A 110 21.18 3.83 -7.54
N GLY A 111 20.98 4.32 -6.31
CA GLY A 111 20.36 5.61 -6.01
C GLY A 111 18.86 5.47 -5.81
N GLY A 112 18.21 6.54 -5.43
CA GLY A 112 16.81 6.52 -5.07
C GLY A 112 16.59 6.15 -3.62
N GLU A 113 15.40 6.44 -3.14
CA GLU A 113 15.01 6.24 -1.76
C GLU A 113 13.77 5.36 -1.69
N ALA A 114 13.60 4.65 -0.59
CA ALA A 114 12.42 3.84 -0.36
C ALA A 114 12.03 3.89 1.11
N ALA A 115 10.76 3.67 1.38
CA ALA A 115 10.23 3.57 2.73
C ALA A 115 9.17 2.47 2.77
N TRP A 116 8.87 1.95 3.95
CA TRP A 116 7.90 0.87 4.12
C TRP A 116 7.01 1.16 5.31
N PHE A 117 5.75 0.80 5.17
CA PHE A 117 4.80 0.84 6.29
C PHE A 117 3.93 -0.41 6.26
N ARG A 118 3.37 -0.74 7.41
CA ARG A 118 2.33 -1.75 7.47
C ARG A 118 0.98 -1.05 7.47
N ASP A 119 0.06 -1.55 6.65
CA ASP A 119 -1.29 -1.03 6.67
C ASP A 119 -2.03 -1.51 7.93
N SER A 120 -3.29 -1.11 8.07
CA SER A 120 -4.12 -1.50 9.22
C SER A 120 -4.32 -3.01 9.34
N GLU A 121 -4.08 -3.75 8.26
CA GLU A 121 -4.32 -5.19 8.18
C GLU A 121 -3.03 -6.01 8.22
N GLY A 122 -1.88 -5.36 8.45
CA GLY A 122 -0.58 -6.01 8.54
C GLY A 122 0.14 -6.20 7.23
N ASN A 123 -0.39 -5.70 6.12
CA ASN A 123 0.28 -5.78 4.82
C ASN A 123 1.48 -4.83 4.78
N LEU A 124 2.60 -5.34 4.28
CA LEU A 124 3.79 -4.52 4.10
C LEU A 124 3.76 -3.84 2.73
N VAL A 125 3.76 -2.51 2.75
CA VAL A 125 3.65 -1.68 1.55
C VAL A 125 4.87 -0.78 1.45
N GLY A 126 5.50 -0.76 0.27
CA GLY A 126 6.63 0.10 -0.01
C GLY A 126 6.19 1.43 -0.63
N VAL A 127 7.00 2.46 -0.41
CA VAL A 127 6.89 3.76 -1.06
C VAL A 127 8.20 3.98 -1.81
N VAL A 128 8.12 4.10 -3.13
CA VAL A 128 9.29 4.12 -4.00
C VAL A 128 9.17 5.24 -5.04
N PRO A 129 10.28 5.64 -5.66
CA PRO A 129 10.23 6.64 -6.72
C PRO A 129 9.44 6.16 -7.94
N ALA A 130 8.77 7.10 -8.55
CA ALA A 130 8.05 6.86 -9.80
C ALA A 130 9.01 6.54 -10.96
#